data_0d6102be25b8c64955d1da3205c2c168
#
_entry.id   0d6102be25b8c64955d1da3205c2c168
#
_cell.length_a   1.000
_cell.length_b   1.000
_cell.length_c   1.000
_cell.angle_alpha   90.00
_cell.angle_beta   90.00
_cell.angle_gamma   90.00
#
_symmetry.space_group_name_H-M   'P 1'
#
loop_
_entity.id
_entity.type
_entity.pdbx_description
1 polymer ?
#
loop_
_entity_poly.entity_id
_entity_poly.type
_entity_poly.pdbx_seq_one_letter_code
_entity_poly.pdbx_strand_id
1 'polypeptide(L)'
;MSVTRNSNWLAHLPPGVDPDRLDLLAAGSLPAAWRRLAADDPGRPALWAAGPGWVTRGTLGEASARVAGRLRRAGLAAGDRLLVSAATSMDLVVAYLGALRMGLVVVPVNTAYREREVAQIVGDARPKAAVVDDPELGRWARRAAAGDLLVAGPEVDLPGGDPPPLDTAGPDDPALLCYTSGTTGAPKGAVLSHGNLLASAEALRLAWRWGQGDRLVLALPLFHVHGLGVGLHGTLLAGASAVLLSRFEVDAVLDAARDHRATLFFGVPTMYARLAASPRVAELGRLRLCVSGSAPLPPTVFERLAERAGQRVLERYGMTETVMNVSNPCDGERRPGTVGLPLPGVELRLAGGDQGEVLVRGPNVFSGYWGNPSATAEAFDADGWFRTGDLGSFDERGYLRIEGRGKELIITGGYNVHPREVEELLGEHPGVAEAAVVGTPSEEWGEQITAFVVPADPAAPPGRTELLAFAAERLAGFKRPRAVHYLEALPRNALGKVLKHELQPPATREER
;
A
#
# COMPACT_ATOMS: atom_id res chain seq x y z
N MET A 1 30.00 4.20 7.54
CA MET A 1 29.87 5.54 8.14
C MET A 1 28.60 5.59 8.97
N SER A 2 28.69 5.90 10.28
CA SER A 2 27.51 6.11 11.12
C SER A 2 26.87 7.44 10.70
N VAL A 3 25.88 7.40 9.82
CA VAL A 3 25.09 8.59 9.48
C VAL A 3 24.27 8.93 10.72
N THR A 4 24.44 10.12 11.26
CA THR A 4 23.68 10.62 12.41
C THR A 4 22.19 10.52 12.12
N ARG A 5 21.44 9.84 12.99
CA ARG A 5 20.02 9.40 12.85
C ARG A 5 19.10 10.47 12.25
N ASN A 6 19.30 11.73 12.55
CA ASN A 6 18.37 12.81 12.23
C ASN A 6 18.68 13.59 10.96
N SER A 7 19.88 13.46 10.39
CA SER A 7 20.26 14.18 9.15
C SER A 7 19.53 13.69 7.91
N ASN A 8 19.14 12.39 7.88
CA ASN A 8 18.43 11.79 6.76
C ASN A 8 16.98 12.30 6.61
N TRP A 9 16.38 12.82 7.69
CA TRP A 9 15.01 13.33 7.68
C TRP A 9 14.90 14.77 7.16
N LEU A 10 16.03 15.52 7.12
CA LEU A 10 16.03 16.94 6.73
C LEU A 10 15.41 17.18 5.35
N ALA A 11 15.58 16.26 4.41
CA ALA A 11 14.98 16.35 3.09
C ALA A 11 13.42 16.29 3.12
N HIS A 12 12.85 15.76 4.21
CA HIS A 12 11.42 15.60 4.39
C HIS A 12 10.79 16.62 5.32
N LEU A 13 11.58 17.33 6.11
CA LEU A 13 11.07 18.28 7.08
C LEU A 13 10.82 19.66 6.44
N PRO A 14 9.73 20.35 6.81
CA PRO A 14 9.53 21.73 6.45
C PRO A 14 10.66 22.61 7.03
N PRO A 15 10.99 23.74 6.40
CA PRO A 15 11.97 24.70 6.96
C PRO A 15 11.61 25.08 8.39
N GLY A 16 12.59 25.05 9.28
CA GLY A 16 12.43 25.44 10.69
C GLY A 16 11.89 24.34 11.62
N VAL A 17 11.59 23.16 11.12
CA VAL A 17 11.26 22.01 11.97
C VAL A 17 12.55 21.35 12.45
N ASP A 18 12.71 21.29 13.77
CA ASP A 18 13.85 20.67 14.43
C ASP A 18 13.62 19.13 14.52
N PRO A 19 14.44 18.30 13.85
CA PRO A 19 14.29 16.86 13.90
C PRO A 19 14.44 16.26 15.29
N ASP A 20 15.22 16.92 16.19
CA ASP A 20 15.45 16.42 17.55
C ASP A 20 14.25 16.67 18.50
N ARG A 21 13.32 17.52 18.09
CA ARG A 21 12.09 17.83 18.83
C ARG A 21 10.83 17.21 18.24
N LEU A 22 11.02 16.35 17.23
CA LEU A 22 9.89 15.76 16.52
C LEU A 22 9.22 14.67 17.38
N ASP A 23 7.96 14.88 17.73
CA ASP A 23 7.10 13.89 18.36
C ASP A 23 5.93 13.54 17.45
N LEU A 24 6.07 12.41 16.75
CA LEU A 24 5.05 11.90 15.83
C LEU A 24 3.84 11.30 16.54
N LEU A 25 3.93 11.08 17.86
CA LEU A 25 2.88 10.48 18.68
C LEU A 25 2.16 11.50 19.59
N ALA A 26 2.51 12.78 19.51
CA ALA A 26 1.98 13.85 20.38
C ALA A 26 0.44 13.90 20.45
N ALA A 27 -0.26 13.45 19.41
CA ALA A 27 -1.71 13.41 19.38
C ALA A 27 -2.32 12.17 20.09
N GLY A 28 -1.52 11.20 20.48
CA GLY A 28 -1.92 9.95 21.15
C GLY A 28 -2.49 8.90 20.19
N SER A 29 -3.51 9.22 19.43
CA SER A 29 -4.10 8.32 18.46
C SER A 29 -4.64 9.07 17.24
N LEU A 30 -4.83 8.36 16.14
CA LEU A 30 -5.41 8.95 14.91
C LEU A 30 -6.83 9.54 15.16
N PRO A 31 -7.78 8.83 15.82
CA PRO A 31 -9.07 9.39 16.15
C PRO A 31 -8.98 10.64 17.02
N ALA A 32 -8.10 10.67 18.02
CA ALA A 32 -7.91 11.83 18.89
C ALA A 32 -7.37 13.05 18.12
N ALA A 33 -6.41 12.84 17.21
CA ALA A 33 -5.89 13.88 16.33
C ALA A 33 -6.98 14.47 15.44
N TRP A 34 -7.74 13.61 14.76
CA TRP A 34 -8.83 14.03 13.90
C TRP A 34 -9.94 14.76 14.66
N ARG A 35 -10.33 14.29 15.85
CA ARG A 35 -11.33 14.94 16.69
C ARG A 35 -10.97 16.38 17.01
N ARG A 36 -9.69 16.66 17.30
CA ARG A 36 -9.22 18.05 17.54
C ARG A 36 -9.46 18.93 16.31
N LEU A 37 -9.04 18.46 15.14
CA LEU A 37 -9.25 19.19 13.87
C LEU A 37 -10.73 19.37 13.53
N ALA A 38 -11.58 18.40 13.84
CA ALA A 38 -13.01 18.47 13.62
C ALA A 38 -13.71 19.44 14.60
N ALA A 39 -13.20 19.56 15.84
CA ALA A 39 -13.70 20.51 16.82
C ALA A 39 -13.31 21.97 16.49
N ASP A 40 -12.09 22.18 15.96
CA ASP A 40 -11.59 23.50 15.59
C ASP A 40 -12.35 24.11 14.39
N ASP A 41 -12.73 23.29 13.40
CA ASP A 41 -13.47 23.74 12.23
C ASP A 41 -14.45 22.64 11.75
N PRO A 42 -15.62 22.51 12.42
CA PRO A 42 -16.61 21.47 12.11
C PRO A 42 -17.31 21.67 10.76
N GLY A 43 -17.37 22.90 10.25
CA GLY A 43 -17.99 23.25 8.97
C GLY A 43 -17.13 22.91 7.76
N ARG A 44 -15.85 22.63 7.95
CA ARG A 44 -14.93 22.38 6.84
C ARG A 44 -15.26 21.08 6.09
N PRO A 45 -15.29 21.12 4.74
CA PRO A 45 -15.44 19.91 3.93
C PRO A 45 -14.35 18.88 4.24
N ALA A 46 -14.75 17.63 4.50
CA ALA A 46 -13.84 16.51 4.76
C ALA A 46 -13.80 15.54 3.59
N LEU A 47 -14.96 15.01 3.21
CA LEU A 47 -15.04 13.96 2.18
C LEU A 47 -16.18 14.27 1.21
N TRP A 48 -15.96 13.91 -0.05
CA TRP A 48 -16.98 13.92 -1.09
C TRP A 48 -17.19 12.50 -1.63
N ALA A 49 -18.43 12.12 -1.88
CA ALA A 49 -18.78 10.93 -2.61
C ALA A 49 -19.99 11.19 -3.50
N ALA A 50 -20.15 10.42 -4.58
CA ALA A 50 -21.33 10.44 -5.41
C ALA A 50 -22.59 10.10 -4.57
N GLY A 51 -23.66 10.86 -4.74
CA GLY A 51 -24.88 10.78 -3.94
C GLY A 51 -24.92 11.81 -2.81
N PRO A 52 -24.20 11.64 -1.69
CA PRO A 52 -24.26 12.60 -0.58
C PRO A 52 -23.55 13.94 -0.87
N GLY A 53 -22.64 14.00 -1.84
CA GLY A 53 -21.84 15.21 -2.10
C GLY A 53 -20.76 15.45 -1.03
N TRP A 54 -20.49 16.73 -0.72
CA TRP A 54 -19.55 17.10 0.33
C TRP A 54 -20.13 16.92 1.72
N VAL A 55 -19.42 16.15 2.56
CA VAL A 55 -19.69 15.96 3.97
C VAL A 55 -18.64 16.71 4.79
N THR A 56 -19.09 17.48 5.81
CA THR A 56 -18.21 18.26 6.67
C THR A 56 -17.58 17.40 7.77
N ARG A 57 -16.53 17.91 8.42
CA ARG A 57 -15.90 17.25 9.58
C ARG A 57 -16.89 16.99 10.71
N GLY A 58 -17.75 17.98 11.02
CA GLY A 58 -18.78 17.86 12.05
C GLY A 58 -19.79 16.78 11.71
N THR A 59 -20.35 16.81 10.49
CA THR A 59 -21.30 15.78 10.02
C THR A 59 -20.70 14.38 10.05
N LEU A 60 -19.42 14.24 9.61
CA LEU A 60 -18.71 12.96 9.65
C LEU A 60 -18.49 12.49 11.10
N GLY A 61 -18.17 13.42 12.01
CA GLY A 61 -18.02 13.16 13.44
C GLY A 61 -19.29 12.66 14.09
N GLU A 62 -20.44 13.30 13.83
CA GLU A 62 -21.73 12.89 14.33
C GLU A 62 -22.18 11.54 13.75
N ALA A 63 -22.00 11.34 12.43
CA ALA A 63 -22.37 10.09 11.78
C ALA A 63 -21.56 8.90 12.35
N SER A 64 -20.25 9.06 12.51
CA SER A 64 -19.40 8.02 13.12
C SER A 64 -19.73 7.75 14.60
N ALA A 65 -20.13 8.77 15.37
CA ALA A 65 -20.59 8.57 16.73
C ALA A 65 -21.91 7.78 16.80
N ARG A 66 -22.85 8.04 15.89
CA ARG A 66 -24.10 7.25 15.79
C ARG A 66 -23.81 5.78 15.46
N VAL A 67 -22.88 5.51 14.55
CA VAL A 67 -22.45 4.12 14.23
C VAL A 67 -21.84 3.46 15.47
N ALA A 68 -20.96 4.15 16.20
CA ALA A 68 -20.39 3.64 17.44
C ALA A 68 -21.47 3.27 18.46
N GLY A 69 -22.51 4.09 18.60
CA GLY A 69 -23.68 3.81 19.46
C GLY A 69 -24.44 2.55 19.02
N ARG A 70 -24.64 2.36 17.71
CA ARG A 70 -25.29 1.16 17.15
C ARG A 70 -24.47 -0.11 17.41
N LEU A 71 -23.15 -0.05 17.18
CA LEU A 71 -22.23 -1.17 17.41
C LEU A 71 -22.15 -1.53 18.90
N ARG A 72 -22.10 -0.52 19.81
CA ARG A 72 -22.15 -0.75 21.25
C ARG A 72 -23.45 -1.44 21.66
N ARG A 73 -24.60 -0.97 21.19
CA ARG A 73 -25.90 -1.57 21.48
C ARG A 73 -25.99 -3.02 20.98
N ALA A 74 -25.32 -3.32 19.87
CA ALA A 74 -25.18 -4.67 19.35
C ALA A 74 -24.19 -5.55 20.16
N GLY A 75 -23.63 -5.03 21.24
CA GLY A 75 -22.78 -5.76 22.18
C GLY A 75 -21.28 -5.72 21.89
N LEU A 76 -20.79 -4.84 20.98
CA LEU A 76 -19.37 -4.68 20.75
C LEU A 76 -18.75 -3.73 21.78
N ALA A 77 -17.51 -3.99 22.14
CA ALA A 77 -16.70 -3.21 23.09
C ALA A 77 -15.29 -2.99 22.54
N ALA A 78 -14.56 -2.04 23.13
CA ALA A 78 -13.17 -1.78 22.77
C ALA A 78 -12.34 -3.08 22.79
N GLY A 79 -11.46 -3.26 21.80
CA GLY A 79 -10.67 -4.48 21.60
C GLY A 79 -11.39 -5.61 20.82
N ASP A 80 -12.70 -5.54 20.61
CA ASP A 80 -13.39 -6.49 19.72
C ASP A 80 -12.96 -6.27 18.28
N ARG A 81 -12.88 -7.37 17.49
CA ARG A 81 -12.53 -7.30 16.06
C ARG A 81 -13.80 -7.11 15.23
N LEU A 82 -13.72 -6.14 14.33
CA LEU A 82 -14.74 -5.85 13.31
C LEU A 82 -14.18 -6.16 11.93
N LEU A 83 -14.66 -7.22 11.28
CA LEU A 83 -14.32 -7.48 9.88
C LEU A 83 -15.00 -6.43 8.98
N VAL A 84 -14.25 -5.87 8.03
CA VAL A 84 -14.77 -4.86 7.09
C VAL A 84 -14.39 -5.23 5.66
N SER A 85 -15.39 -5.47 4.81
CA SER A 85 -15.20 -5.79 3.40
C SER A 85 -16.31 -5.17 2.57
N ALA A 86 -16.05 -3.98 2.03
CA ALA A 86 -17.01 -3.28 1.17
C ALA A 86 -16.29 -2.35 0.19
N ALA A 87 -16.97 -1.99 -0.89
CA ALA A 87 -16.52 -0.98 -1.83
C ALA A 87 -16.37 0.38 -1.16
N THR A 88 -15.42 1.20 -1.63
CA THR A 88 -15.19 2.54 -1.09
C THR A 88 -16.45 3.40 -1.26
N SER A 89 -17.02 3.81 -0.13
CA SER A 89 -18.22 4.65 -0.04
C SER A 89 -18.15 5.55 1.19
N MET A 90 -19.05 6.53 1.29
CA MET A 90 -19.18 7.37 2.49
C MET A 90 -19.57 6.53 3.71
N ASP A 91 -20.52 5.62 3.53
CA ASP A 91 -21.01 4.77 4.62
C ASP A 91 -19.92 3.85 5.17
N LEU A 92 -19.10 3.26 4.28
CA LEU A 92 -17.93 2.49 4.70
C LEU A 92 -16.98 3.33 5.56
N VAL A 93 -16.67 4.57 5.14
CA VAL A 93 -15.79 5.45 5.92
C VAL A 93 -16.41 5.82 7.26
N VAL A 94 -17.70 6.11 7.31
CA VAL A 94 -18.44 6.39 8.56
C VAL A 94 -18.41 5.17 9.49
N ALA A 95 -18.66 3.97 8.96
CA ALA A 95 -18.60 2.72 9.73
C ALA A 95 -17.19 2.48 10.30
N TYR A 96 -16.18 2.64 9.44
CA TYR A 96 -14.78 2.52 9.83
C TYR A 96 -14.39 3.49 10.94
N LEU A 97 -14.72 4.77 10.80
CA LEU A 97 -14.42 5.79 11.81
C LEU A 97 -15.17 5.54 13.12
N GLY A 98 -16.44 5.12 13.05
CA GLY A 98 -17.20 4.75 14.23
C GLY A 98 -16.56 3.61 15.02
N ALA A 99 -16.07 2.61 14.29
CA ALA A 99 -15.33 1.48 14.86
C ALA A 99 -14.02 1.92 15.54
N LEU A 100 -13.16 2.67 14.84
CA LEU A 100 -11.89 3.16 15.40
C LEU A 100 -12.09 4.04 16.63
N ARG A 101 -13.09 4.94 16.59
CA ARG A 101 -13.38 5.89 17.66
C ARG A 101 -13.85 5.22 18.96
N MET A 102 -14.50 4.06 18.86
CA MET A 102 -14.87 3.26 20.04
C MET A 102 -13.82 2.22 20.43
N GLY A 103 -12.65 2.21 19.79
CA GLY A 103 -11.53 1.32 20.11
C GLY A 103 -11.70 -0.11 19.59
N LEU A 104 -12.46 -0.34 18.51
CA LEU A 104 -12.49 -1.65 17.83
C LEU A 104 -11.22 -1.86 17.01
N VAL A 105 -10.81 -3.11 16.91
CA VAL A 105 -9.75 -3.54 16.00
C VAL A 105 -10.38 -3.88 14.65
N VAL A 106 -10.16 -3.03 13.66
CA VAL A 106 -10.74 -3.27 12.33
C VAL A 106 -9.89 -4.27 11.54
N VAL A 107 -10.56 -5.25 10.94
CA VAL A 107 -9.97 -6.28 10.07
C VAL A 107 -10.40 -5.99 8.64
N PRO A 108 -9.61 -5.19 7.87
CA PRO A 108 -9.96 -4.89 6.50
C PRO A 108 -9.70 -6.11 5.61
N VAL A 109 -10.72 -6.49 4.82
CA VAL A 109 -10.70 -7.68 3.96
C VAL A 109 -10.98 -7.27 2.52
N ASN A 110 -10.19 -7.83 1.59
CA ASN A 110 -10.35 -7.59 0.17
C ASN A 110 -11.71 -8.09 -0.31
N THR A 111 -12.47 -7.23 -1.00
CA THR A 111 -13.80 -7.54 -1.55
C THR A 111 -13.78 -8.63 -2.63
N ALA A 112 -12.61 -8.92 -3.21
CA ALA A 112 -12.44 -9.99 -4.20
C ALA A 112 -12.14 -11.37 -3.60
N TYR A 113 -11.95 -11.48 -2.27
CA TYR A 113 -11.66 -12.75 -1.61
C TYR A 113 -12.86 -13.72 -1.73
N ARG A 114 -12.52 -15.01 -1.73
CA ARG A 114 -13.48 -16.10 -1.82
C ARG A 114 -13.63 -16.79 -0.47
N GLU A 115 -14.56 -17.74 -0.39
CA GLU A 115 -14.93 -18.44 0.85
C GLU A 115 -13.74 -18.96 1.64
N ARG A 116 -12.75 -19.57 0.98
CA ARG A 116 -11.58 -20.14 1.65
C ARG A 116 -10.76 -19.08 2.36
N GLU A 117 -10.50 -17.94 1.70
CA GLU A 117 -9.70 -16.84 2.26
C GLU A 117 -10.45 -16.15 3.40
N VAL A 118 -11.75 -15.91 3.20
CA VAL A 118 -12.62 -15.35 4.25
C VAL A 118 -12.66 -16.27 5.47
N ALA A 119 -12.81 -17.59 5.27
CA ALA A 119 -12.84 -18.55 6.35
C ALA A 119 -11.53 -18.58 7.15
N GLN A 120 -10.38 -18.49 6.49
CA GLN A 120 -9.09 -18.42 7.16
C GLN A 120 -8.98 -17.18 8.05
N ILE A 121 -9.34 -16.00 7.51
CA ILE A 121 -9.27 -14.73 8.25
C ILE A 121 -10.25 -14.74 9.43
N VAL A 122 -11.50 -15.18 9.22
CA VAL A 122 -12.51 -15.26 10.28
C VAL A 122 -12.09 -16.24 11.38
N GLY A 123 -11.53 -17.39 11.02
CA GLY A 123 -11.04 -18.39 11.97
C GLY A 123 -9.90 -17.88 12.84
N ASP A 124 -8.99 -17.08 12.28
CA ASP A 124 -7.84 -16.52 12.99
C ASP A 124 -8.21 -15.24 13.78
N ALA A 125 -8.79 -14.23 13.11
CA ALA A 125 -9.14 -12.96 13.74
C ALA A 125 -10.29 -13.08 14.75
N ARG A 126 -11.19 -14.05 14.58
CA ARG A 126 -12.40 -14.26 15.39
C ARG A 126 -13.19 -12.95 15.57
N PRO A 127 -13.65 -12.32 14.50
CA PRO A 127 -14.40 -11.08 14.58
C PRO A 127 -15.74 -11.30 15.31
N LYS A 128 -16.19 -10.30 16.05
CA LYS A 128 -17.49 -10.30 16.71
C LYS A 128 -18.61 -9.79 15.82
N ALA A 129 -18.23 -8.96 14.84
CA ALA A 129 -19.14 -8.47 13.81
C ALA A 129 -18.41 -8.30 12.46
N ALA A 130 -19.20 -8.21 11.39
CA ALA A 130 -18.74 -7.92 10.05
C ALA A 130 -19.60 -6.83 9.40
N VAL A 131 -18.94 -5.88 8.73
CA VAL A 131 -19.55 -4.87 7.86
C VAL A 131 -19.19 -5.21 6.43
N VAL A 132 -20.15 -5.63 5.63
CA VAL A 132 -19.93 -6.14 4.27
C VAL A 132 -21.04 -5.67 3.32
N ASP A 133 -20.68 -5.38 2.07
CA ASP A 133 -21.65 -5.04 1.02
C ASP A 133 -22.03 -6.26 0.15
N ASP A 134 -21.19 -7.30 0.12
CA ASP A 134 -21.51 -8.56 -0.56
C ASP A 134 -22.23 -9.53 0.38
N PRO A 135 -23.53 -9.86 0.12
CA PRO A 135 -24.26 -10.83 0.94
C PRO A 135 -23.65 -12.24 0.94
N GLU A 136 -22.91 -12.60 -0.11
CA GLU A 136 -22.25 -13.89 -0.19
C GLU A 136 -21.05 -13.97 0.74
N LEU A 137 -20.21 -12.94 0.74
CA LEU A 137 -19.11 -12.81 1.69
C LEU A 137 -19.63 -12.83 3.14
N GLY A 138 -20.75 -12.16 3.41
CA GLY A 138 -21.41 -12.20 4.72
C GLY A 138 -21.86 -13.61 5.13
N ARG A 139 -22.37 -14.41 4.17
CA ARG A 139 -22.73 -15.83 4.43
C ARG A 139 -21.47 -16.68 4.73
N TRP A 140 -20.39 -16.50 3.98
CA TRP A 140 -19.14 -17.21 4.23
C TRP A 140 -18.56 -16.87 5.60
N ALA A 141 -18.56 -15.58 5.95
CA ALA A 141 -18.08 -15.14 7.26
C ALA A 141 -18.89 -15.76 8.42
N ARG A 142 -20.25 -15.80 8.32
CA ARG A 142 -21.09 -16.45 9.34
C ARG A 142 -20.81 -17.94 9.46
N ARG A 143 -20.63 -18.66 8.34
CA ARG A 143 -20.32 -20.09 8.36
C ARG A 143 -18.96 -20.39 9.00
N ALA A 144 -18.00 -19.50 8.80
CA ALA A 144 -16.65 -19.67 9.30
C ALA A 144 -16.49 -19.26 10.79
N ALA A 145 -17.42 -18.47 11.31
CA ALA A 145 -17.36 -18.00 12.69
C ALA A 145 -17.64 -19.14 13.69
N ALA A 146 -16.91 -19.12 14.82
CA ALA A 146 -17.08 -20.11 15.89
C ALA A 146 -18.33 -19.86 16.78
N GLY A 147 -19.14 -18.87 16.44
CA GLY A 147 -20.38 -18.48 17.14
C GLY A 147 -21.20 -17.53 16.31
N ASP A 148 -22.19 -16.89 16.91
CA ASP A 148 -23.05 -15.93 16.21
C ASP A 148 -22.23 -14.70 15.79
N LEU A 149 -22.04 -14.55 14.47
CA LEU A 149 -21.42 -13.37 13.87
C LEU A 149 -22.50 -12.38 13.45
N LEU A 150 -22.51 -11.19 14.03
CA LEU A 150 -23.32 -10.09 13.57
C LEU A 150 -22.80 -9.62 12.19
N VAL A 151 -23.68 -9.55 11.19
CA VAL A 151 -23.34 -9.05 9.85
C VAL A 151 -24.29 -7.92 9.48
N ALA A 152 -23.71 -6.76 9.15
CA ALA A 152 -24.43 -5.57 8.69
C ALA A 152 -23.86 -5.06 7.36
N GLY A 153 -24.62 -4.24 6.64
CA GLY A 153 -24.15 -3.46 5.50
C GLY A 153 -23.28 -2.26 5.94
N PRO A 154 -22.66 -1.55 4.99
CA PRO A 154 -21.82 -0.38 5.27
C PRO A 154 -22.55 0.73 6.04
N GLU A 155 -23.86 0.88 5.89
CA GLU A 155 -24.72 1.83 6.60
C GLU A 155 -24.83 1.51 8.10
N VAL A 156 -24.44 0.29 8.48
CA VAL A 156 -24.60 -0.25 9.84
C VAL A 156 -26.03 0.00 10.34
N ASP A 157 -27.02 -0.44 9.57
CA ASP A 157 -28.44 -0.28 9.90
C ASP A 157 -28.84 -1.23 11.04
N LEU A 158 -28.47 -0.82 12.24
CA LEU A 158 -28.75 -1.51 13.52
C LEU A 158 -29.52 -0.56 14.44
N PRO A 159 -30.23 -1.10 15.46
CA PRO A 159 -30.93 -0.28 16.45
C PRO A 159 -29.99 0.76 17.07
N GLY A 160 -30.44 2.00 17.16
CA GLY A 160 -29.71 3.11 17.75
C GLY A 160 -29.40 2.89 19.23
N GLY A 161 -28.32 3.47 19.70
CA GLY A 161 -27.90 3.47 21.09
C GLY A 161 -26.96 4.65 21.37
N ASP A 162 -26.76 4.97 22.65
CA ASP A 162 -25.77 6.00 23.04
C ASP A 162 -24.37 5.51 22.70
N PRO A 163 -23.52 6.37 22.14
CA PRO A 163 -22.13 5.99 21.91
C PRO A 163 -21.40 5.73 23.23
N PRO A 164 -20.40 4.82 23.24
CA PRO A 164 -19.49 4.69 24.39
C PRO A 164 -18.62 5.95 24.51
N PRO A 165 -17.75 6.05 25.52
CA PRO A 165 -16.64 6.99 25.48
C PRO A 165 -15.85 6.79 24.20
N LEU A 166 -15.71 7.87 23.40
CA LEU A 166 -15.06 7.84 22.10
C LEU A 166 -13.65 8.43 22.17
N ASP A 167 -12.80 8.03 21.23
CA ASP A 167 -11.46 8.61 21.03
C ASP A 167 -10.53 8.43 22.26
N THR A 168 -10.73 7.35 23.03
CA THR A 168 -10.00 7.04 24.27
C THR A 168 -8.82 6.09 24.07
N ALA A 169 -8.68 5.50 22.89
CA ALA A 169 -7.57 4.59 22.58
C ALA A 169 -6.22 5.31 22.65
N GLY A 170 -5.26 4.66 23.30
CA GLY A 170 -3.87 5.10 23.38
C GLY A 170 -3.04 4.69 22.16
N PRO A 171 -1.77 5.12 22.09
CA PRO A 171 -0.90 4.81 20.94
C PRO A 171 -0.60 3.31 20.80
N ASP A 172 -0.58 2.57 21.89
CA ASP A 172 -0.23 1.13 21.88
C ASP A 172 -1.44 0.21 21.64
N ASP A 173 -2.66 0.76 21.70
CA ASP A 173 -3.87 -0.01 21.48
C ASP A 173 -3.96 -0.45 20.02
N PRO A 174 -4.31 -1.73 19.73
CA PRO A 174 -4.50 -2.21 18.37
C PRO A 174 -5.62 -1.46 17.65
N ALA A 175 -5.37 -1.02 16.43
CA ALA A 175 -6.34 -0.34 15.58
C ALA A 175 -6.74 -1.16 14.36
N LEU A 176 -5.75 -1.78 13.70
CA LEU A 176 -5.97 -2.62 12.52
C LEU A 176 -5.32 -3.99 12.69
N LEU A 177 -5.98 -4.99 12.13
CA LEU A 177 -5.44 -6.32 11.92
C LEU A 177 -5.45 -6.62 10.41
N CYS A 178 -4.32 -6.38 9.76
CA CYS A 178 -4.21 -6.46 8.31
C CYS A 178 -3.57 -7.80 7.89
N TYR A 179 -4.30 -8.61 7.11
CA TYR A 179 -3.80 -9.88 6.62
C TYR A 179 -2.92 -9.71 5.38
N THR A 180 -1.73 -10.29 5.44
CA THR A 180 -0.79 -10.34 4.30
C THR A 180 -0.75 -11.76 3.75
N SER A 181 -0.69 -11.89 2.41
CA SER A 181 -0.40 -13.16 1.76
C SER A 181 1.06 -13.55 2.06
N GLY A 182 1.25 -14.35 3.09
CA GLY A 182 2.57 -14.87 3.42
C GLY A 182 3.13 -15.72 2.28
N THR A 183 4.42 -15.58 1.99
CA THR A 183 5.14 -16.42 0.99
C THR A 183 5.24 -17.89 1.39
N THR A 184 4.77 -18.26 2.59
CA THR A 184 4.93 -19.60 3.19
C THR A 184 3.62 -20.33 3.48
N GLY A 185 2.46 -19.86 2.96
CA GLY A 185 1.19 -20.55 3.15
C GLY A 185 0.07 -19.67 3.70
N ALA A 186 -0.40 -19.88 4.93
CA ALA A 186 -1.54 -19.16 5.50
C ALA A 186 -1.25 -17.66 5.69
N PRO A 187 -2.24 -16.78 5.42
CA PRO A 187 -2.13 -15.35 5.67
C PRO A 187 -1.78 -15.07 7.13
N LYS A 188 -0.91 -14.08 7.37
CA LYS A 188 -0.56 -13.62 8.72
C LYS A 188 -1.21 -12.26 8.99
N GLY A 189 -1.85 -12.11 10.13
CA GLY A 189 -2.46 -10.86 10.56
C GLY A 189 -1.44 -9.93 11.20
N ALA A 190 -1.02 -8.87 10.52
CA ALA A 190 -0.16 -7.83 11.09
C ALA A 190 -0.98 -6.89 11.99
N VAL A 191 -0.57 -6.72 13.24
CA VAL A 191 -1.23 -5.85 14.23
C VAL A 191 -0.63 -4.46 14.15
N LEU A 192 -1.41 -3.50 13.65
CA LEU A 192 -1.05 -2.09 13.64
C LEU A 192 -1.76 -1.35 14.78
N SER A 193 -0.99 -0.69 15.63
CA SER A 193 -1.53 0.13 16.72
C SER A 193 -1.97 1.51 16.23
N HIS A 194 -2.74 2.23 17.04
CA HIS A 194 -3.07 3.63 16.76
C HIS A 194 -1.82 4.50 16.62
N GLY A 195 -0.76 4.21 17.38
CA GLY A 195 0.53 4.89 17.29
C GLY A 195 1.26 4.62 15.99
N ASN A 196 1.27 3.37 15.50
CA ASN A 196 1.90 3.04 14.20
C ASN A 196 1.25 3.84 13.06
N LEU A 197 -0.09 3.88 13.05
CA LEU A 197 -0.86 4.61 12.04
C LEU A 197 -0.65 6.13 12.16
N LEU A 198 -0.67 6.67 13.37
CA LEU A 198 -0.46 8.09 13.64
C LEU A 198 0.95 8.53 13.22
N ALA A 199 1.98 7.80 13.63
CA ALA A 199 3.36 8.12 13.29
C ALA A 199 3.60 8.13 11.78
N SER A 200 3.07 7.12 11.08
CA SER A 200 3.18 7.06 9.62
C SER A 200 2.45 8.22 8.94
N ALA A 201 1.22 8.51 9.34
CA ALA A 201 0.43 9.60 8.75
C ALA A 201 1.05 10.97 9.03
N GLU A 202 1.60 11.20 10.24
CA GLU A 202 2.29 12.45 10.60
C GLU A 202 3.61 12.61 9.83
N ALA A 203 4.41 11.54 9.69
CA ALA A 203 5.61 11.54 8.89
C ALA A 203 5.32 11.93 7.42
N LEU A 204 4.23 11.39 6.84
CA LEU A 204 3.80 11.73 5.49
C LEU A 204 3.26 13.16 5.39
N ARG A 205 2.53 13.64 6.39
CA ARG A 205 2.05 15.02 6.45
C ARG A 205 3.22 16.00 6.36
N LEU A 206 4.27 15.75 7.11
CA LEU A 206 5.50 16.55 7.08
C LEU A 206 6.23 16.41 5.73
N ALA A 207 6.48 15.17 5.31
CA ALA A 207 7.28 14.89 4.11
C ALA A 207 6.65 15.39 2.81
N TRP A 208 5.33 15.36 2.71
CA TRP A 208 4.62 15.77 1.49
C TRP A 208 4.00 17.16 1.59
N ARG A 209 4.29 17.90 2.67
CA ARG A 209 3.69 19.22 2.92
C ARG A 209 2.17 19.16 2.84
N TRP A 210 1.62 18.06 3.32
CA TRP A 210 0.19 17.81 3.25
C TRP A 210 -0.55 18.65 4.29
N GLY A 211 -1.47 19.48 3.84
CA GLY A 211 -2.15 20.44 4.70
C GLY A 211 -3.62 20.62 4.38
N GLN A 212 -4.26 21.49 5.14
CA GLN A 212 -5.71 21.74 5.07
C GLN A 212 -6.18 22.25 3.71
N GLY A 213 -5.31 22.88 2.91
CA GLY A 213 -5.63 23.35 1.56
C GLY A 213 -5.66 22.24 0.51
N ASP A 214 -5.16 21.06 0.85
CA ASP A 214 -5.07 19.96 -0.09
C ASP A 214 -6.37 19.18 -0.24
N ARG A 215 -6.50 18.58 -1.43
CA ARG A 215 -7.62 17.70 -1.78
C ARG A 215 -7.11 16.50 -2.55
N LEU A 216 -7.37 15.32 -2.00
CA LEU A 216 -6.95 14.05 -2.58
C LEU A 216 -8.06 13.46 -3.45
N VAL A 217 -7.75 13.00 -4.67
CA VAL A 217 -8.60 12.03 -5.37
C VAL A 217 -8.20 10.64 -4.84
N LEU A 218 -9.09 10.01 -4.09
CA LEU A 218 -8.87 8.71 -3.46
C LEU A 218 -9.62 7.62 -4.23
N ALA A 219 -8.91 6.97 -5.17
CA ALA A 219 -9.39 5.86 -5.98
C ALA A 219 -8.80 4.50 -5.57
N LEU A 220 -7.96 4.49 -4.53
CA LEU A 220 -7.37 3.28 -3.97
C LEU A 220 -8.37 2.57 -3.03
N PRO A 221 -8.40 1.23 -3.02
CA PRO A 221 -9.29 0.49 -2.15
C PRO A 221 -8.96 0.67 -0.67
N LEU A 222 -9.99 0.82 0.17
CA LEU A 222 -9.82 1.05 1.62
C LEU A 222 -9.59 -0.25 2.43
N PHE A 223 -9.58 -1.40 1.81
CA PHE A 223 -9.16 -2.64 2.48
C PHE A 223 -7.63 -2.81 2.53
N HIS A 224 -6.87 -1.89 1.95
CA HIS A 224 -5.41 -1.94 1.91
C HIS A 224 -4.80 -0.68 2.53
N VAL A 225 -3.66 -0.85 3.23
CA VAL A 225 -2.95 0.25 3.92
C VAL A 225 -2.60 1.43 3.01
N HIS A 226 -2.43 1.24 1.70
CA HIS A 226 -2.19 2.35 0.76
C HIS A 226 -3.41 3.27 0.64
N GLY A 227 -4.61 2.73 0.43
CA GLY A 227 -5.83 3.54 0.40
C GLY A 227 -6.25 4.00 1.78
N LEU A 228 -6.24 3.10 2.76
CA LEU A 228 -6.70 3.34 4.12
C LEU A 228 -5.67 4.11 4.95
N GLY A 229 -4.47 3.52 5.16
CA GLY A 229 -3.43 4.04 6.04
C GLY A 229 -2.73 5.28 5.50
N VAL A 230 -2.53 5.37 4.19
CA VAL A 230 -1.91 6.54 3.55
C VAL A 230 -2.96 7.53 3.08
N GLY A 231 -3.92 7.09 2.24
CA GLY A 231 -4.89 7.98 1.62
C GLY A 231 -5.87 8.58 2.62
N LEU A 232 -6.67 7.75 3.29
CA LEU A 232 -7.72 8.22 4.20
C LEU A 232 -7.14 8.82 5.49
N HIS A 233 -6.25 8.09 6.18
CA HIS A 233 -5.67 8.58 7.45
C HIS A 233 -4.86 9.86 7.24
N GLY A 234 -4.03 9.92 6.19
CA GLY A 234 -3.28 11.13 5.87
C GLY A 234 -4.20 12.32 5.58
N THR A 235 -5.31 12.13 4.84
CA THR A 235 -6.32 13.16 4.61
C THR A 235 -6.89 13.69 5.92
N LEU A 236 -7.33 12.78 6.81
CA LEU A 236 -7.94 13.15 8.08
C LEU A 236 -6.96 13.87 9.01
N LEU A 237 -5.73 13.35 9.11
CA LEU A 237 -4.69 13.93 9.98
C LEU A 237 -4.19 15.29 9.47
N ALA A 238 -4.02 15.45 8.16
CA ALA A 238 -3.64 16.73 7.58
C ALA A 238 -4.75 17.78 7.66
N GLY A 239 -5.95 17.38 8.08
CA GLY A 239 -7.14 18.24 8.00
C GLY A 239 -7.49 18.61 6.56
N ALA A 240 -7.05 17.83 5.60
CA ALA A 240 -7.34 17.98 4.18
C ALA A 240 -8.74 17.45 3.82
N SER A 241 -9.06 17.42 2.55
CA SER A 241 -10.29 16.80 2.05
C SER A 241 -9.98 15.73 1.01
N ALA A 242 -10.90 14.78 0.79
CA ALA A 242 -10.78 13.81 -0.28
C ALA A 242 -12.07 13.62 -1.07
N VAL A 243 -11.89 13.32 -2.36
CA VAL A 243 -12.95 12.85 -3.26
C VAL A 243 -12.83 11.34 -3.35
N LEU A 244 -13.83 10.63 -2.82
CA LEU A 244 -13.87 9.17 -2.80
C LEU A 244 -14.39 8.67 -4.14
N LEU A 245 -13.62 7.82 -4.80
CA LEU A 245 -14.05 7.06 -5.97
C LEU A 245 -14.14 5.58 -5.59
N SER A 246 -15.23 4.93 -5.97
CA SER A 246 -15.44 3.50 -5.64
C SER A 246 -14.42 2.57 -6.32
N ARG A 247 -13.88 3.01 -7.46
CA ARG A 247 -12.83 2.32 -8.21
C ARG A 247 -12.02 3.30 -9.07
N PHE A 248 -10.86 2.86 -9.51
CA PHE A 248 -10.04 3.61 -10.43
C PHE A 248 -10.57 3.52 -11.86
N GLU A 249 -10.91 4.66 -12.44
CA GLU A 249 -11.15 4.86 -13.88
C GLU A 249 -10.42 6.14 -14.29
N VAL A 250 -9.72 6.11 -15.44
CA VAL A 250 -8.88 7.24 -15.88
C VAL A 250 -9.67 8.54 -15.95
N ASP A 251 -10.81 8.52 -16.66
CA ASP A 251 -11.64 9.72 -16.83
C ASP A 251 -12.25 10.18 -15.51
N ALA A 252 -12.71 9.27 -14.66
CA ALA A 252 -13.27 9.62 -13.36
C ALA A 252 -12.23 10.31 -12.45
N VAL A 253 -10.97 9.88 -12.47
CA VAL A 253 -9.88 10.53 -11.73
C VAL A 253 -9.61 11.93 -12.27
N LEU A 254 -9.51 12.09 -13.59
CA LEU A 254 -9.25 13.39 -14.23
C LEU A 254 -10.40 14.37 -14.05
N ASP A 255 -11.65 13.90 -14.18
CA ASP A 255 -12.84 14.69 -13.92
C ASP A 255 -12.93 15.11 -12.45
N ALA A 256 -12.73 14.17 -11.51
CA ALA A 256 -12.69 14.50 -10.08
C ALA A 256 -11.60 15.52 -9.75
N ALA A 257 -10.42 15.39 -10.36
CA ALA A 257 -9.32 16.35 -10.17
C ALA A 257 -9.69 17.74 -10.66
N ARG A 258 -10.35 17.84 -11.81
CA ARG A 258 -10.81 19.11 -12.39
C ARG A 258 -11.96 19.71 -11.58
N ASP A 259 -13.05 18.97 -11.41
CA ASP A 259 -14.33 19.46 -10.91
C ASP A 259 -14.27 19.81 -9.42
N HIS A 260 -13.47 19.07 -8.66
CA HIS A 260 -13.24 19.33 -7.24
C HIS A 260 -11.95 20.09 -6.94
N ARG A 261 -11.20 20.54 -7.96
CA ARG A 261 -9.91 21.24 -7.79
C ARG A 261 -8.96 20.46 -6.88
N ALA A 262 -8.80 19.17 -7.15
CA ALA A 262 -7.90 18.34 -6.36
C ALA A 262 -6.44 18.78 -6.56
N THR A 263 -5.63 18.55 -5.54
CA THR A 263 -4.20 18.87 -5.52
C THR A 263 -3.32 17.64 -5.44
N LEU A 264 -3.90 16.50 -5.04
CA LEU A 264 -3.18 15.25 -4.80
C LEU A 264 -3.86 14.08 -5.53
N PHE A 265 -3.04 13.16 -6.03
CA PHE A 265 -3.48 11.83 -6.47
C PHE A 265 -2.47 10.77 -6.05
N PHE A 266 -2.96 9.71 -5.41
CA PHE A 266 -2.15 8.56 -5.02
C PHE A 266 -2.61 7.33 -5.79
N GLY A 267 -1.65 6.62 -6.38
CA GLY A 267 -1.94 5.47 -7.22
C GLY A 267 -0.85 4.41 -7.16
N VAL A 268 -1.10 3.33 -7.87
CA VAL A 268 -0.13 2.26 -8.12
C VAL A 268 0.42 2.40 -9.55
N PRO A 269 1.57 1.78 -9.89
CA PRO A 269 2.19 1.93 -11.21
C PRO A 269 1.27 1.65 -12.39
N THR A 270 0.39 0.64 -12.28
CA THR A 270 -0.59 0.32 -13.33
C THR A 270 -1.62 1.43 -13.57
N MET A 271 -2.03 2.15 -12.52
CA MET A 271 -2.88 3.33 -12.66
C MET A 271 -2.14 4.45 -13.42
N TYR A 272 -0.88 4.69 -13.06
CA TYR A 272 -0.04 5.68 -13.74
C TYR A 272 0.26 5.32 -15.19
N ALA A 273 0.49 4.05 -15.50
CA ALA A 273 0.65 3.59 -16.88
C ALA A 273 -0.61 3.88 -17.74
N ARG A 274 -1.81 3.59 -17.19
CA ARG A 274 -3.09 3.90 -17.85
C ARG A 274 -3.32 5.41 -18.01
N LEU A 275 -2.99 6.21 -16.98
CA LEU A 275 -3.05 7.68 -17.06
C LEU A 275 -2.06 8.22 -18.11
N ALA A 276 -0.82 7.70 -18.16
CA ALA A 276 0.19 8.09 -19.14
C ALA A 276 -0.20 7.77 -20.59
N ALA A 277 -1.01 6.74 -20.80
CA ALA A 277 -1.53 6.38 -22.12
C ALA A 277 -2.73 7.24 -22.55
N SER A 278 -3.40 7.93 -21.62
CA SER A 278 -4.59 8.74 -21.91
C SER A 278 -4.26 9.96 -22.80
N PRO A 279 -5.11 10.31 -23.76
CA PRO A 279 -5.00 11.60 -24.48
C PRO A 279 -5.16 12.81 -23.54
N ARG A 280 -5.80 12.64 -22.38
CA ARG A 280 -6.03 13.66 -21.36
C ARG A 280 -4.91 13.77 -20.33
N VAL A 281 -3.80 13.08 -20.48
CA VAL A 281 -2.71 13.00 -19.49
C VAL A 281 -2.21 14.37 -19.01
N ALA A 282 -2.22 15.40 -19.86
CA ALA A 282 -1.81 16.76 -19.52
C ALA A 282 -2.62 17.37 -18.37
N GLU A 283 -3.85 16.89 -18.12
CA GLU A 283 -4.69 17.38 -17.01
C GLU A 283 -4.10 17.03 -15.62
N LEU A 284 -3.24 16.00 -15.52
CA LEU A 284 -2.50 15.70 -14.30
C LEU A 284 -1.57 16.83 -13.86
N GLY A 285 -1.14 17.70 -14.79
CA GLY A 285 -0.33 18.88 -14.48
C GLY A 285 -0.97 19.86 -13.51
N ARG A 286 -2.28 19.76 -13.27
CA ARG A 286 -3.00 20.55 -12.25
C ARG A 286 -2.75 20.10 -10.82
N LEU A 287 -2.33 18.84 -10.63
CA LEU A 287 -2.06 18.28 -9.32
C LEU A 287 -0.71 18.77 -8.80
N ARG A 288 -0.66 19.17 -7.56
CA ARG A 288 0.58 19.55 -6.88
C ARG A 288 1.50 18.34 -6.66
N LEU A 289 0.90 17.20 -6.37
CA LEU A 289 1.64 15.99 -6.03
C LEU A 289 0.91 14.73 -6.51
N CYS A 290 1.64 13.93 -7.28
CA CYS A 290 1.29 12.57 -7.66
C CYS A 290 2.23 11.60 -6.96
N VAL A 291 1.70 10.57 -6.28
CA VAL A 291 2.49 9.60 -5.50
C VAL A 291 2.23 8.18 -5.98
N SER A 292 3.29 7.44 -6.29
CA SER A 292 3.24 6.02 -6.67
C SER A 292 3.83 5.12 -5.60
N GLY A 293 3.29 3.92 -5.47
CA GLY A 293 3.84 2.88 -4.62
C GLY A 293 3.11 1.56 -4.69
N SER A 294 3.41 0.65 -3.78
CA SER A 294 2.99 -0.77 -3.73
C SER A 294 3.67 -1.67 -4.76
N ALA A 295 4.30 -1.11 -5.78
CA ALA A 295 5.19 -1.76 -6.74
C ALA A 295 6.15 -0.71 -7.32
N PRO A 296 7.26 -1.11 -7.97
CA PRO A 296 8.16 -0.20 -8.66
C PRO A 296 7.46 0.54 -9.82
N LEU A 297 7.69 1.85 -9.92
CA LEU A 297 7.23 2.64 -11.06
C LEU A 297 8.23 2.48 -12.21
N PRO A 298 7.81 1.98 -13.39
CA PRO A 298 8.71 1.89 -14.53
C PRO A 298 9.28 3.26 -14.91
N PRO A 299 10.61 3.39 -15.14
CA PRO A 299 11.22 4.66 -15.54
C PRO A 299 10.56 5.27 -16.78
N THR A 300 10.17 4.44 -17.74
CA THR A 300 9.47 4.87 -18.98
C THR A 300 8.11 5.52 -18.69
N VAL A 301 7.38 5.05 -17.66
CA VAL A 301 6.11 5.67 -17.24
C VAL A 301 6.39 6.99 -16.53
N PHE A 302 7.41 7.04 -15.66
CA PHE A 302 7.83 8.27 -15.00
C PHE A 302 8.19 9.37 -16.00
N GLU A 303 9.04 9.06 -16.98
CA GLU A 303 9.49 10.00 -18.02
C GLU A 303 8.32 10.48 -18.88
N ARG A 304 7.46 9.57 -19.32
CA ARG A 304 6.27 9.93 -20.10
C ARG A 304 5.34 10.89 -19.37
N LEU A 305 5.13 10.71 -18.06
CA LEU A 305 4.33 11.61 -17.23
C LEU A 305 5.02 12.96 -17.02
N ALA A 306 6.34 12.97 -16.87
CA ALA A 306 7.12 14.19 -16.77
C ALA A 306 7.04 15.02 -18.07
N GLU A 307 7.18 14.38 -19.23
CA GLU A 307 7.13 15.05 -20.54
C GLU A 307 5.72 15.53 -20.90
N ARG A 308 4.69 14.68 -20.72
CA ARG A 308 3.34 14.96 -21.22
C ARG A 308 2.46 15.75 -20.26
N ALA A 309 2.77 15.68 -18.96
CA ALA A 309 1.96 16.32 -17.92
C ALA A 309 2.77 17.24 -16.97
N GLY A 310 4.09 17.31 -17.12
CA GLY A 310 4.96 18.01 -16.17
C GLY A 310 5.02 17.33 -14.79
N GLN A 311 4.49 16.09 -14.68
CA GLN A 311 4.40 15.36 -13.41
C GLN A 311 5.59 14.43 -13.20
N ARG A 312 6.48 14.84 -12.31
CA ARG A 312 7.52 13.96 -11.76
C ARG A 312 6.93 13.19 -10.59
N VAL A 313 6.35 12.01 -10.88
CA VAL A 313 5.66 11.20 -9.86
C VAL A 313 6.60 10.86 -8.71
N LEU A 314 6.17 11.07 -7.48
CA LEU A 314 6.93 10.75 -6.28
C LEU A 314 6.76 9.26 -5.98
N GLU A 315 7.85 8.50 -6.04
CA GLU A 315 7.86 7.08 -5.67
C GLU A 315 8.23 6.92 -4.19
N ARG A 316 7.60 5.95 -3.52
CA ARG A 316 7.77 5.67 -2.10
C ARG A 316 7.70 4.18 -1.81
N TYR A 317 8.20 3.77 -0.63
CA TYR A 317 8.23 2.38 -0.18
C TYR A 317 7.65 2.23 1.22
N GLY A 318 6.87 1.17 1.38
CA GLY A 318 6.29 0.71 2.62
C GLY A 318 5.60 -0.64 2.43
N MET A 319 5.18 -1.23 3.51
CA MET A 319 4.49 -2.52 3.51
C MET A 319 3.44 -2.55 4.63
N THR A 320 2.64 -3.60 4.68
CA THR A 320 1.55 -3.69 5.67
C THR A 320 2.07 -3.55 7.09
N GLU A 321 3.18 -4.19 7.41
CA GLU A 321 3.80 -4.24 8.73
C GLU A 321 4.39 -2.89 9.20
N THR A 322 4.57 -1.95 8.29
CA THR A 322 5.23 -0.68 8.60
C THR A 322 4.50 0.55 8.06
N VAL A 323 3.42 0.36 7.36
CA VAL A 323 2.66 1.36 6.59
C VAL A 323 3.56 2.09 5.59
N MET A 324 4.48 2.98 6.05
CA MET A 324 5.36 3.74 5.18
C MET A 324 6.75 3.93 5.80
N ASN A 325 7.80 3.68 5.00
CA ASN A 325 9.20 3.72 5.46
C ASN A 325 10.01 4.81 4.79
N VAL A 326 9.87 4.94 3.47
CA VAL A 326 10.77 5.72 2.61
C VAL A 326 9.95 6.47 1.57
N SER A 327 10.39 7.66 1.22
CA SER A 327 9.77 8.48 0.17
C SER A 327 10.84 9.28 -0.57
N ASN A 328 10.66 9.48 -1.87
CA ASN A 328 11.37 10.55 -2.55
C ASN A 328 10.95 11.91 -1.93
N PRO A 329 11.84 12.93 -1.91
CA PRO A 329 11.52 14.24 -1.38
C PRO A 329 10.41 14.95 -2.16
N CYS A 330 9.49 15.63 -1.45
CA CYS A 330 8.43 16.43 -2.09
C CYS A 330 9.03 17.67 -2.79
N ASP A 331 9.93 18.36 -2.12
CA ASP A 331 10.53 19.62 -2.57
C ASP A 331 11.96 19.43 -3.12
N GLY A 332 12.39 18.20 -3.33
CA GLY A 332 13.74 17.86 -3.79
C GLY A 332 13.76 17.08 -5.09
N GLU A 333 14.92 16.50 -5.35
CA GLU A 333 15.11 15.62 -6.50
C GLU A 333 14.32 14.32 -6.32
N ARG A 334 13.46 13.98 -7.28
CA ARG A 334 12.78 12.69 -7.38
C ARG A 334 13.53 11.85 -8.41
N ARG A 335 14.15 10.77 -7.92
CA ARG A 335 15.03 9.91 -8.74
C ARG A 335 14.27 8.67 -9.20
N PRO A 336 14.04 8.51 -10.51
CA PRO A 336 13.38 7.32 -11.06
C PRO A 336 14.12 6.04 -10.65
N GLY A 337 13.37 4.98 -10.37
CA GLY A 337 13.91 3.68 -9.96
C GLY A 337 14.40 3.63 -8.51
N THR A 338 14.32 4.74 -7.75
CA THR A 338 14.57 4.77 -6.31
C THR A 338 13.28 5.05 -5.54
N VAL A 339 13.23 4.60 -4.31
CA VAL A 339 12.10 4.89 -3.42
C VAL A 339 12.38 6.08 -2.48
N GLY A 340 13.60 6.66 -2.53
CA GLY A 340 13.99 7.87 -1.84
C GLY A 340 14.72 7.66 -0.52
N LEU A 341 14.43 8.49 0.46
CA LEU A 341 15.10 8.60 1.76
C LEU A 341 14.15 8.20 2.89
N PRO A 342 14.66 7.74 4.05
CA PRO A 342 13.84 7.41 5.22
C PRO A 342 12.95 8.57 5.65
N LEU A 343 11.68 8.26 5.94
CA LEU A 343 10.72 9.23 6.45
C LEU A 343 11.05 9.66 7.88
N PRO A 344 10.58 10.83 8.35
CA PRO A 344 10.72 11.25 9.73
C PRO A 344 10.26 10.17 10.71
N GLY A 345 11.08 9.87 11.73
CA GLY A 345 10.84 8.81 12.71
C GLY A 345 11.29 7.41 12.27
N VAL A 346 11.66 7.22 11.02
CA VAL A 346 12.08 5.90 10.50
C VAL A 346 13.60 5.82 10.46
N GLU A 347 14.14 4.80 11.13
CA GLU A 347 15.53 4.37 10.98
C GLU A 347 15.58 3.23 9.97
N LEU A 348 16.59 3.26 9.08
CA LEU A 348 16.77 2.27 8.03
C LEU A 348 18.24 1.89 7.90
N ARG A 349 18.52 0.60 7.74
CA ARG A 349 19.84 0.07 7.40
C ARG A 349 19.71 -1.11 6.45
N LEU A 350 20.82 -1.46 5.80
CA LEU A 350 20.94 -2.68 5.00
C LEU A 350 21.82 -3.68 5.76
N ALA A 351 21.41 -4.96 5.80
CA ALA A 351 22.12 -5.98 6.55
C ALA A 351 23.53 -6.29 6.01
N GLY A 352 23.82 -5.90 4.75
CA GLY A 352 25.13 -6.08 4.11
C GLY A 352 25.96 -4.80 3.96
N GLY A 353 25.59 -3.70 4.62
CA GLY A 353 26.25 -2.40 4.45
C GLY A 353 25.54 -1.54 3.40
N ASP A 354 26.14 -1.35 2.21
CA ASP A 354 25.56 -0.54 1.14
C ASP A 354 24.55 -1.33 0.26
N GLN A 355 24.50 -2.65 0.41
CA GLN A 355 23.57 -3.58 -0.25
C GLN A 355 23.18 -4.70 0.69
N GLY A 356 21.92 -5.15 0.66
CA GLY A 356 21.43 -6.27 1.44
C GLY A 356 19.98 -6.17 1.84
N GLU A 357 19.55 -6.97 2.83
CA GLU A 357 18.19 -6.92 3.34
C GLU A 357 17.90 -5.57 4.00
N VAL A 358 16.77 -4.97 3.63
CA VAL A 358 16.29 -3.72 4.23
C VAL A 358 15.76 -3.99 5.63
N LEU A 359 16.36 -3.36 6.63
CA LEU A 359 15.97 -3.42 8.02
C LEU A 359 15.39 -2.07 8.46
N VAL A 360 14.26 -2.10 9.15
CA VAL A 360 13.53 -0.89 9.54
C VAL A 360 13.26 -0.88 11.05
N ARG A 361 13.39 0.29 11.67
CA ARG A 361 13.00 0.55 13.05
C ARG A 361 12.33 1.92 13.14
N GLY A 362 11.27 2.03 13.94
CA GLY A 362 10.55 3.29 14.13
C GLY A 362 9.16 3.08 14.72
N PRO A 363 8.49 4.17 15.10
CA PRO A 363 7.14 4.11 15.68
C PRO A 363 6.06 3.66 14.68
N ASN A 364 6.36 3.62 13.39
CA ASN A 364 5.51 3.12 12.32
C ASN A 364 5.52 1.59 12.19
N VAL A 365 6.49 0.89 12.82
CA VAL A 365 6.65 -0.56 12.72
C VAL A 365 5.63 -1.26 13.63
N PHE A 366 4.95 -2.26 13.11
CA PHE A 366 3.92 -3.04 13.80
C PHE A 366 4.44 -3.73 15.07
N SER A 367 3.53 -4.11 15.96
CA SER A 367 3.89 -4.81 17.20
C SER A 367 4.14 -6.31 17.00
N GLY A 368 3.72 -6.89 15.89
CA GLY A 368 3.88 -8.31 15.58
C GLY A 368 2.68 -8.91 14.86
N TYR A 369 2.72 -10.23 14.69
CA TYR A 369 1.65 -10.99 14.04
C TYR A 369 0.66 -11.54 15.06
N TRP A 370 -0.63 -11.35 14.78
CA TRP A 370 -1.74 -11.78 15.64
C TRP A 370 -1.67 -13.27 15.95
N GLY A 371 -1.68 -13.62 17.24
CA GLY A 371 -1.67 -15.00 17.70
C GLY A 371 -0.44 -15.83 17.27
N ASN A 372 0.61 -15.21 16.70
CA ASN A 372 1.77 -15.91 16.15
C ASN A 372 3.10 -15.36 16.70
N PRO A 373 3.45 -15.71 17.95
CA PRO A 373 4.69 -15.23 18.56
C PRO A 373 5.97 -15.74 17.87
N SER A 374 5.94 -16.94 17.27
CA SER A 374 7.09 -17.46 16.52
C SER A 374 7.38 -16.62 15.27
N ALA A 375 6.36 -16.35 14.45
CA ALA A 375 6.52 -15.48 13.28
C ALA A 375 6.91 -14.05 13.67
N THR A 376 6.44 -13.58 14.82
CA THR A 376 6.83 -12.26 15.36
C THR A 376 8.31 -12.25 15.72
N ALA A 377 8.80 -13.27 16.45
CA ALA A 377 10.22 -13.37 16.82
C ALA A 377 11.14 -13.47 15.59
N GLU A 378 10.73 -14.22 14.56
CA GLU A 378 11.47 -14.34 13.31
C GLU A 378 11.52 -13.03 12.50
N ALA A 379 10.51 -12.18 12.66
CA ALA A 379 10.40 -10.91 11.93
C ALA A 379 11.33 -9.81 12.45
N PHE A 380 11.90 -9.96 13.64
CA PHE A 380 12.82 -8.99 14.25
C PHE A 380 14.19 -9.62 14.49
N ASP A 381 15.24 -8.82 14.38
CA ASP A 381 16.56 -9.21 14.83
C ASP A 381 16.74 -8.98 16.35
N ALA A 382 17.89 -9.38 16.89
CA ALA A 382 18.21 -9.27 18.31
C ALA A 382 18.24 -7.81 18.83
N ASP A 383 18.44 -6.84 17.93
CA ASP A 383 18.50 -5.41 18.23
C ASP A 383 17.15 -4.70 18.01
N GLY A 384 16.09 -5.46 17.70
CA GLY A 384 14.73 -4.95 17.50
C GLY A 384 14.49 -4.30 16.11
N TRP A 385 15.33 -4.61 15.11
CA TRP A 385 15.08 -4.19 13.73
C TRP A 385 14.12 -5.16 13.04
N PHE A 386 13.10 -4.61 12.43
CA PHE A 386 12.18 -5.40 11.61
C PHE A 386 12.83 -5.78 10.27
N ARG A 387 12.80 -7.05 9.96
CA ARG A 387 13.31 -7.67 8.74
C ARG A 387 12.24 -7.63 7.66
N THR A 388 12.41 -6.79 6.65
CA THR A 388 11.37 -6.62 5.62
C THR A 388 11.29 -7.78 4.64
N GLY A 389 12.37 -8.55 4.51
CA GLY A 389 12.54 -9.56 3.47
C GLY A 389 12.78 -8.97 2.08
N ASP A 390 12.80 -7.64 1.95
CA ASP A 390 13.13 -6.94 0.71
C ASP A 390 14.64 -6.67 0.67
N LEU A 391 15.24 -6.83 -0.50
CA LEU A 391 16.64 -6.49 -0.75
C LEU A 391 16.72 -5.10 -1.37
N GLY A 392 17.76 -4.35 -1.01
CA GLY A 392 17.98 -3.02 -1.53
C GLY A 392 19.44 -2.60 -1.52
N SER A 393 19.69 -1.48 -2.16
CA SER A 393 20.99 -0.79 -2.17
C SER A 393 20.80 0.72 -2.02
N PHE A 394 21.82 1.40 -1.51
CA PHE A 394 21.89 2.86 -1.52
C PHE A 394 22.69 3.34 -2.73
N ASP A 395 22.20 4.39 -3.37
CA ASP A 395 23.01 5.11 -4.34
C ASP A 395 24.00 6.08 -3.65
N GLU A 396 24.83 6.76 -4.46
CA GLU A 396 25.85 7.70 -3.98
C GLU A 396 25.32 8.88 -3.16
N ARG A 397 24.01 9.15 -3.22
CA ARG A 397 23.31 10.20 -2.46
C ARG A 397 22.47 9.65 -1.31
N GLY A 398 22.55 8.34 -1.06
CA GLY A 398 21.82 7.66 0.01
C GLY A 398 20.35 7.36 -0.30
N TYR A 399 19.91 7.48 -1.57
CA TYR A 399 18.58 7.07 -1.96
C TYR A 399 18.48 5.55 -2.00
N LEU A 400 17.45 5.00 -1.40
CA LEU A 400 17.19 3.56 -1.40
C LEU A 400 16.61 3.13 -2.74
N ARG A 401 17.19 2.08 -3.32
CA ARG A 401 16.62 1.28 -4.41
C ARG A 401 16.17 -0.06 -3.84
N ILE A 402 14.95 -0.48 -4.14
CA ILE A 402 14.49 -1.85 -3.85
C ILE A 402 14.83 -2.73 -5.04
N GLU A 403 15.60 -3.76 -4.82
CA GLU A 403 16.09 -4.67 -5.87
C GLU A 403 15.19 -5.90 -6.04
N GLY A 404 14.36 -6.20 -5.05
CA GLY A 404 13.42 -7.30 -5.07
C GLY A 404 13.22 -7.93 -3.70
N ARG A 405 12.57 -9.09 -3.68
CA ARG A 405 12.44 -9.89 -2.47
C ARG A 405 13.53 -10.91 -2.36
N GLY A 406 14.09 -11.10 -1.16
CA GLY A 406 15.13 -12.11 -0.93
C GLY A 406 14.71 -13.51 -1.36
N LYS A 407 13.42 -13.84 -1.21
CA LYS A 407 12.84 -15.12 -1.64
C LYS A 407 12.58 -15.23 -3.15
N GLU A 408 12.62 -14.12 -3.88
CA GLU A 408 12.48 -14.09 -5.34
C GLU A 408 13.85 -14.06 -6.05
N LEU A 409 14.94 -14.02 -5.27
CA LEU A 409 16.30 -14.07 -5.80
C LEU A 409 16.51 -15.38 -6.55
N ILE A 410 16.93 -15.29 -7.81
CA ILE A 410 17.20 -16.47 -8.65
C ILE A 410 18.63 -16.92 -8.43
N ILE A 411 18.80 -18.16 -8.01
CA ILE A 411 20.14 -18.76 -7.79
C ILE A 411 20.47 -19.62 -9.02
N THR A 412 21.17 -19.04 -9.98
CA THR A 412 21.51 -19.69 -11.25
C THR A 412 23.01 -19.92 -11.38
N GLY A 413 23.44 -21.20 -11.51
CA GLY A 413 24.85 -21.54 -11.64
C GLY A 413 25.73 -21.03 -10.49
N GLY A 414 25.19 -20.91 -9.27
CA GLY A 414 25.88 -20.37 -8.10
C GLY A 414 25.91 -18.83 -8.02
N TYR A 415 25.30 -18.12 -8.96
CA TYR A 415 25.17 -16.67 -8.97
C TYR A 415 23.79 -16.22 -8.51
N ASN A 416 23.74 -15.13 -7.75
CA ASN A 416 22.52 -14.47 -7.34
C ASN A 416 22.10 -13.47 -8.42
N VAL A 417 20.88 -13.60 -8.93
CA VAL A 417 20.31 -12.68 -9.94
C VAL A 417 19.02 -12.10 -9.40
N HIS A 418 18.95 -10.78 -9.39
CA HIS A 418 17.73 -10.05 -9.03
C HIS A 418 16.79 -10.00 -10.23
N PRO A 419 15.58 -10.58 -10.15
CA PRO A 419 14.62 -10.55 -11.25
C PRO A 419 14.37 -9.17 -11.81
N ARG A 420 14.32 -8.17 -10.95
CA ARG A 420 14.02 -6.78 -11.29
C ARG A 420 15.02 -6.17 -12.29
N GLU A 421 16.30 -6.46 -12.16
CA GLU A 421 17.33 -5.97 -13.09
C GLU A 421 17.06 -6.47 -14.52
N VAL A 422 16.62 -7.71 -14.65
CA VAL A 422 16.28 -8.31 -15.93
C VAL A 422 14.94 -7.80 -16.47
N GLU A 423 13.96 -7.60 -15.58
CA GLU A 423 12.64 -7.02 -15.91
C GLU A 423 12.76 -5.59 -16.43
N GLU A 424 13.54 -4.74 -15.75
CA GLU A 424 13.80 -3.35 -16.15
C GLU A 424 14.45 -3.31 -17.53
N LEU A 425 15.47 -4.14 -17.77
CA LEU A 425 16.12 -4.20 -19.08
C LEU A 425 15.18 -4.65 -20.19
N LEU A 426 14.41 -5.73 -19.96
CA LEU A 426 13.44 -6.19 -20.98
C LEU A 426 12.37 -5.14 -21.26
N GLY A 427 11.99 -4.34 -20.26
CA GLY A 427 11.05 -3.23 -20.40
C GLY A 427 11.56 -2.05 -21.24
N GLU A 428 12.88 -1.94 -21.47
CA GLU A 428 13.48 -0.96 -22.39
C GLU A 428 13.27 -1.34 -23.87
N HIS A 429 12.94 -2.60 -24.15
CA HIS A 429 12.73 -3.05 -25.53
C HIS A 429 11.39 -2.53 -26.07
N PRO A 430 11.35 -1.86 -27.25
CA PRO A 430 10.12 -1.21 -27.74
C PRO A 430 8.94 -2.17 -28.00
N GLY A 431 9.21 -3.44 -28.22
CA GLY A 431 8.21 -4.49 -28.40
C GLY A 431 7.68 -5.09 -27.10
N VAL A 432 8.13 -4.63 -25.92
CA VAL A 432 7.72 -5.14 -24.60
C VAL A 432 6.87 -4.11 -23.88
N ALA A 433 5.64 -4.47 -23.55
CA ALA A 433 4.78 -3.65 -22.69
C ALA A 433 5.08 -3.89 -21.21
N GLU A 434 5.24 -5.16 -20.83
CA GLU A 434 5.55 -5.58 -19.47
C GLU A 434 6.40 -6.85 -19.49
N ALA A 435 7.26 -7.00 -18.47
CA ALA A 435 8.01 -8.22 -18.24
C ALA A 435 8.00 -8.61 -16.77
N ALA A 436 7.93 -9.91 -16.49
CA ALA A 436 8.15 -10.48 -15.17
C ALA A 436 9.15 -11.64 -15.30
N VAL A 437 10.07 -11.76 -14.33
CA VAL A 437 11.15 -12.73 -14.37
C VAL A 437 11.12 -13.58 -13.10
N VAL A 438 11.25 -14.89 -13.28
CA VAL A 438 11.30 -15.88 -12.19
C VAL A 438 12.41 -16.89 -12.43
N GLY A 439 12.88 -17.51 -11.35
CA GLY A 439 13.68 -18.74 -11.42
C GLY A 439 12.78 -19.94 -11.70
N THR A 440 13.10 -20.71 -12.71
CA THR A 440 12.46 -22.00 -12.95
C THR A 440 13.48 -23.14 -12.79
N PRO A 441 13.08 -24.31 -12.29
CA PRO A 441 13.99 -25.42 -12.08
C PRO A 441 14.79 -25.78 -13.34
N SER A 442 16.07 -26.04 -13.18
CA SER A 442 17.00 -26.46 -14.26
C SER A 442 18.00 -27.46 -13.71
N GLU A 443 18.15 -28.58 -14.39
CA GLU A 443 19.15 -29.60 -14.01
C GLU A 443 20.59 -29.07 -14.13
N GLU A 444 20.87 -28.22 -15.11
CA GLU A 444 22.19 -27.65 -15.37
C GLU A 444 22.52 -26.47 -14.43
N TRP A 445 21.56 -25.63 -14.09
CA TRP A 445 21.80 -24.33 -13.44
C TRP A 445 21.24 -24.28 -12.00
N GLY A 446 20.52 -25.29 -11.53
CA GLY A 446 19.69 -25.27 -10.32
C GLY A 446 18.40 -24.52 -10.61
N GLU A 447 18.51 -23.21 -10.89
CA GLU A 447 17.44 -22.39 -11.47
C GLU A 447 17.92 -21.75 -12.76
N GLN A 448 17.03 -21.64 -13.74
CA GLN A 448 17.25 -20.80 -14.93
C GLN A 448 16.38 -19.57 -14.89
N ILE A 449 16.89 -18.48 -15.46
CA ILE A 449 16.15 -17.21 -15.57
C ILE A 449 15.12 -17.35 -16.69
N THR A 450 13.84 -17.26 -16.32
CA THR A 450 12.71 -17.36 -17.23
C THR A 450 11.93 -16.05 -17.26
N ALA A 451 11.80 -15.46 -18.42
CA ALA A 451 11.06 -14.22 -18.63
C ALA A 451 9.65 -14.51 -19.15
N PHE A 452 8.65 -13.83 -18.57
CA PHE A 452 7.27 -13.77 -19.04
C PHE A 452 7.00 -12.35 -19.54
N VAL A 453 6.66 -12.23 -20.81
CA VAL A 453 6.59 -10.96 -21.53
C VAL A 453 5.18 -10.72 -22.05
N VAL A 454 4.67 -9.52 -21.81
CA VAL A 454 3.46 -9.00 -22.48
C VAL A 454 3.94 -8.13 -23.64
N PRO A 455 3.62 -8.49 -24.90
CA PRO A 455 4.01 -7.69 -26.06
C PRO A 455 3.33 -6.31 -26.07
N ALA A 456 4.03 -5.29 -26.56
CA ALA A 456 3.46 -3.97 -26.79
C ALA A 456 2.38 -3.99 -27.90
N ASP A 457 2.59 -4.83 -28.91
CA ASP A 457 1.60 -5.17 -29.93
C ASP A 457 1.36 -6.69 -29.90
N PRO A 458 0.19 -7.15 -29.45
CA PRO A 458 -0.15 -8.57 -29.44
C PRO A 458 -0.14 -9.23 -30.82
N ALA A 459 -0.37 -8.45 -31.90
CA ALA A 459 -0.36 -8.95 -33.27
C ALA A 459 1.06 -9.10 -33.84
N ALA A 460 2.04 -8.41 -33.25
CA ALA A 460 3.43 -8.42 -33.69
C ALA A 460 4.39 -8.53 -32.47
N PRO A 461 4.37 -9.65 -31.74
CA PRO A 461 5.26 -9.83 -30.59
C PRO A 461 6.73 -9.83 -31.06
N PRO A 462 7.66 -9.25 -30.28
CA PRO A 462 9.09 -9.31 -30.60
C PRO A 462 9.56 -10.77 -30.64
N GLY A 463 10.50 -11.08 -31.53
CA GLY A 463 11.02 -12.44 -31.65
C GLY A 463 11.72 -12.90 -30.37
N ARG A 464 11.53 -14.17 -29.96
CA ARG A 464 12.24 -14.72 -28.77
C ARG A 464 13.75 -14.55 -28.89
N THR A 465 14.32 -14.86 -30.06
CA THR A 465 15.76 -14.70 -30.35
C THR A 465 16.19 -13.23 -30.28
N GLU A 466 15.33 -12.31 -30.72
CA GLU A 466 15.56 -10.87 -30.64
C GLU A 466 15.67 -10.39 -29.19
N LEU A 467 14.73 -10.78 -28.32
CA LEU A 467 14.77 -10.41 -26.89
C LEU A 467 15.98 -11.02 -26.16
N LEU A 468 16.34 -12.26 -26.50
CA LEU A 468 17.54 -12.89 -25.93
C LEU A 468 18.82 -12.19 -26.39
N ALA A 469 18.90 -11.79 -27.67
CA ALA A 469 20.02 -11.02 -28.21
C ALA A 469 20.08 -9.62 -27.56
N PHE A 470 18.95 -8.93 -27.43
CA PHE A 470 18.86 -7.65 -26.74
C PHE A 470 19.39 -7.72 -25.29
N ALA A 471 19.01 -8.77 -24.55
CA ALA A 471 19.53 -9.02 -23.21
C ALA A 471 21.02 -9.40 -23.22
N ALA A 472 21.48 -10.15 -24.23
CA ALA A 472 22.86 -10.60 -24.33
C ALA A 472 23.86 -9.47 -24.58
N GLU A 473 23.46 -8.39 -25.22
CA GLU A 473 24.28 -7.20 -25.44
C GLU A 473 24.46 -6.35 -24.17
N ARG A 474 23.57 -6.48 -23.18
CA ARG A 474 23.46 -5.56 -22.03
C ARG A 474 23.65 -6.21 -20.67
N LEU A 475 23.48 -7.53 -20.56
CA LEU A 475 23.63 -8.28 -19.32
C LEU A 475 24.81 -9.25 -19.37
N ALA A 476 25.43 -9.42 -18.22
CA ALA A 476 26.41 -10.49 -18.02
C ALA A 476 25.78 -11.87 -18.29
N GLY A 477 26.56 -12.83 -18.77
CA GLY A 477 26.05 -14.13 -19.26
C GLY A 477 25.16 -14.88 -18.25
N PHE A 478 25.49 -14.81 -16.96
CA PHE A 478 24.71 -15.47 -15.90
C PHE A 478 23.37 -14.77 -15.59
N LYS A 479 23.18 -13.51 -15.97
CA LYS A 479 21.95 -12.74 -15.76
C LYS A 479 20.96 -12.82 -16.91
N ARG A 480 21.33 -13.46 -18.01
CA ARG A 480 20.53 -13.51 -19.23
C ARG A 480 19.36 -14.48 -19.10
N PRO A 481 18.15 -14.11 -19.53
CA PRO A 481 17.06 -15.07 -19.67
C PRO A 481 17.45 -16.24 -20.57
N ARG A 482 17.07 -17.44 -20.19
CA ARG A 482 17.25 -18.66 -21.01
C ARG A 482 15.94 -19.09 -21.66
N ALA A 483 14.82 -18.67 -21.07
CA ALA A 483 13.50 -18.92 -21.62
C ALA A 483 12.68 -17.63 -21.65
N VAL A 484 11.85 -17.47 -22.70
CA VAL A 484 10.89 -16.37 -22.84
C VAL A 484 9.53 -16.95 -23.17
N HIS A 485 8.51 -16.58 -22.41
CA HIS A 485 7.11 -16.94 -22.64
C HIS A 485 6.29 -15.67 -22.82
N TYR A 486 5.34 -15.70 -23.77
CA TYR A 486 4.44 -14.58 -24.01
C TYR A 486 3.12 -14.79 -23.29
N LEU A 487 2.60 -13.75 -22.70
CA LEU A 487 1.30 -13.70 -22.04
C LEU A 487 0.48 -12.53 -22.59
N GLU A 488 -0.84 -12.66 -22.56
CA GLU A 488 -1.75 -11.53 -22.85
C GLU A 488 -1.71 -10.48 -21.73
N ALA A 489 -1.56 -10.94 -20.47
CA ALA A 489 -1.39 -10.07 -19.29
C ALA A 489 -0.63 -10.84 -18.20
N LEU A 490 0.11 -10.13 -17.37
CA LEU A 490 0.70 -10.70 -16.15
C LEU A 490 -0.37 -10.92 -15.07
N PRO A 491 -0.36 -12.06 -14.35
CA PRO A 491 -1.27 -12.29 -13.22
C PRO A 491 -1.02 -11.26 -12.12
N ARG A 492 -2.09 -10.65 -11.60
CA ARG A 492 -1.99 -9.56 -10.63
C ARG A 492 -2.99 -9.72 -9.50
N ASN A 493 -2.58 -9.28 -8.31
CA ASN A 493 -3.53 -9.10 -7.22
C ASN A 493 -4.39 -7.83 -7.41
N ALA A 494 -5.36 -7.61 -6.51
CA ALA A 494 -6.27 -6.46 -6.54
C ALA A 494 -5.57 -5.07 -6.49
N LEU A 495 -4.29 -5.04 -6.11
CA LEU A 495 -3.45 -3.83 -6.08
C LEU A 495 -2.58 -3.68 -7.32
N GLY A 496 -2.75 -4.55 -8.31
CA GLY A 496 -1.94 -4.54 -9.52
C GLY A 496 -0.52 -5.11 -9.36
N LYS A 497 -0.18 -5.69 -8.19
CA LYS A 497 1.11 -6.35 -7.99
C LYS A 497 1.12 -7.69 -8.74
N VAL A 498 2.19 -7.95 -9.50
CA VAL A 498 2.39 -9.22 -10.21
C VAL A 498 2.51 -10.38 -9.22
N LEU A 499 1.75 -11.44 -9.48
CA LEU A 499 1.76 -12.69 -8.71
C LEU A 499 2.76 -13.67 -9.33
N LYS A 500 4.06 -13.47 -9.07
CA LYS A 500 5.13 -14.26 -9.67
C LYS A 500 5.02 -15.77 -9.42
N HIS A 501 4.40 -16.18 -8.30
CA HIS A 501 4.17 -17.59 -7.99
C HIS A 501 3.14 -18.27 -8.90
N GLU A 502 2.36 -17.52 -9.64
CA GLU A 502 1.43 -18.02 -10.66
C GLU A 502 2.06 -18.13 -12.06
N LEU A 503 3.28 -17.57 -12.23
CA LEU A 503 4.03 -17.64 -13.48
C LEU A 503 4.70 -19.01 -13.60
N GLN A 504 4.11 -19.88 -14.42
CA GLN A 504 4.68 -21.18 -14.72
C GLN A 504 4.88 -21.32 -16.24
N PRO A 505 6.01 -21.90 -16.71
CA PRO A 505 6.14 -22.25 -18.11
C PRO A 505 4.97 -23.14 -18.53
N PRO A 506 4.41 -22.96 -19.71
CA PRO A 506 3.42 -23.88 -20.21
C PRO A 506 4.02 -25.30 -20.21
N ALA A 507 3.22 -26.28 -19.74
CA ALA A 507 3.66 -27.67 -19.72
C ALA A 507 4.19 -28.03 -21.10
N THR A 508 5.44 -28.46 -21.18
CA THR A 508 6.04 -28.99 -22.41
C THR A 508 5.15 -30.14 -22.88
N ARG A 509 4.44 -29.94 -23.98
CA ARG A 509 3.93 -31.09 -24.71
C ARG A 509 5.16 -31.88 -25.15
N GLU A 510 5.38 -33.02 -24.53
CA GLU A 510 6.23 -34.03 -25.10
C GLU A 510 5.71 -34.27 -26.51
N GLU A 511 6.49 -33.88 -27.51
CA GLU A 511 6.28 -34.34 -28.87
C GLU A 511 6.41 -35.86 -28.83
N ARG A 512 5.27 -36.54 -28.99
CA ARG A 512 5.26 -37.98 -29.31
C ARG A 512 5.53 -38.17 -30.79
#